data_3d17b7a8dd3289a537e49e394b21bc5d
#
_entry.id   3d17b7a8dd3289a537e49e394b21bc5d
#
_cell.length_a   1.000
_cell.length_b   1.000
_cell.length_c   1.000
_cell.angle_alpha   90.00
_cell.angle_beta   90.00
_cell.angle_gamma   90.00
#
_symmetry.space_group_name_H-M   'P 1'
#
loop_
_entity.id
_entity.type
_entity.pdbx_description
1 polymer ?
#
loop_
_entity_poly.entity_id
_entity_poly.type
_entity_poly.pdbx_seq_one_letter_code
_entity_poly.pdbx_strand_id
1 'polypeptide(L)'
;MTRTLIAIAFGGACGAVFRYAVVSLVAWWGGHVWGTVLVNLVGSFAIGAVVASASDTSWFESFGRPFLVVGVLGAFTTFSAFSLDAVHLYDAGRSLTALTYIVTTVAGCLLAAKAGMHVAGG
;
A
#
# COMPACT_ATOMS: atom_id res chain seq x y z
N MET A 1 -14.50 -16.13 -13.48
CA MET A 1 -13.87 -14.90 -14.01
C MET A 1 -14.68 -13.64 -13.67
N THR A 2 -15.94 -13.55 -14.00
CA THR A 2 -16.77 -12.35 -13.74
C THR A 2 -16.86 -11.98 -12.26
N ARG A 3 -17.08 -12.94 -11.37
CA ARG A 3 -17.10 -12.70 -9.91
C ARG A 3 -15.79 -12.16 -9.40
N THR A 4 -14.67 -12.67 -9.90
CA THR A 4 -13.32 -12.21 -9.56
C THR A 4 -13.12 -10.76 -9.96
N LEU A 5 -13.48 -10.40 -11.19
CA LEU A 5 -13.36 -9.02 -11.69
C LEU A 5 -14.23 -8.04 -10.89
N ILE A 6 -15.45 -8.44 -10.53
CA ILE A 6 -16.34 -7.64 -9.68
C ILE A 6 -15.73 -7.45 -8.30
N ALA A 7 -15.21 -8.49 -7.67
CA ALA A 7 -14.55 -8.42 -6.37
C ALA A 7 -13.36 -7.45 -6.40
N ILE A 8 -12.51 -7.54 -7.43
CA ILE A 8 -11.38 -6.63 -7.64
C ILE A 8 -11.86 -5.19 -7.82
N ALA A 9 -12.91 -4.98 -8.63
CA ALA A 9 -13.44 -3.64 -8.90
C ALA A 9 -13.97 -2.96 -7.63
N PHE A 10 -14.76 -3.66 -6.83
CA PHE A 10 -15.26 -3.12 -5.55
C PHE A 10 -14.14 -2.91 -4.54
N GLY A 11 -13.26 -3.89 -4.38
CA GLY A 11 -12.07 -3.77 -3.52
C GLY A 11 -11.18 -2.62 -3.95
N GLY A 12 -10.93 -2.48 -5.25
CA GLY A 12 -10.16 -1.41 -5.83
C GLY A 12 -10.76 -0.02 -5.59
N ALA A 13 -12.08 0.10 -5.74
CA ALA A 13 -12.78 1.35 -5.42
C ALA A 13 -12.61 1.73 -3.95
N CYS A 14 -12.79 0.79 -3.03
CA CYS A 14 -12.58 1.02 -1.60
C CYS A 14 -11.14 1.42 -1.30
N GLY A 15 -10.17 0.68 -1.81
CA GLY A 15 -8.74 0.94 -1.59
C GLY A 15 -8.31 2.30 -2.12
N ALA A 16 -8.74 2.67 -3.33
CA ALA A 16 -8.41 3.96 -3.94
C ALA A 16 -8.99 5.14 -3.16
N VAL A 17 -10.25 5.04 -2.72
CA VAL A 17 -10.90 6.07 -1.90
C VAL A 17 -10.20 6.21 -0.55
N PHE A 18 -9.87 5.09 0.10
CA PHE A 18 -9.13 5.08 1.36
C PHE A 18 -7.76 5.73 1.22
N ARG A 19 -7.03 5.39 0.17
CA ARG A 19 -5.74 6.02 -0.13
C ARG A 19 -5.87 7.52 -0.28
N TYR A 20 -6.82 7.97 -1.08
CA TYR A 20 -7.08 9.40 -1.28
C TYR A 20 -7.37 10.10 0.05
N ALA A 21 -8.22 9.51 0.88
CA ALA A 21 -8.57 10.08 2.18
C ALA A 21 -7.35 10.22 3.10
N VAL A 22 -6.53 9.17 3.22
CA VAL A 22 -5.33 9.18 4.07
C VAL A 22 -4.30 10.18 3.56
N VAL A 23 -4.00 10.16 2.27
CA VAL A 23 -3.01 11.07 1.66
C VAL A 23 -3.46 12.52 1.80
N SER A 24 -4.74 12.80 1.56
CA SER A 24 -5.31 14.15 1.71
C SER A 24 -5.27 14.65 3.15
N LEU A 25 -5.58 13.76 4.12
CA LEU A 25 -5.53 14.11 5.54
C LEU A 25 -4.10 14.43 5.98
N VAL A 26 -3.12 13.62 5.59
CA VAL A 26 -1.70 13.87 5.92
C VAL A 26 -1.20 15.14 5.25
N ALA A 27 -1.60 15.40 4.01
CA ALA A 27 -1.25 16.65 3.30
C ALA A 27 -1.82 17.89 4.00
N TRP A 28 -3.04 17.79 4.54
CA TRP A 28 -3.67 18.88 5.31
C TRP A 28 -2.89 19.23 6.58
N TRP A 29 -2.21 18.23 7.18
CA TRP A 29 -1.31 18.46 8.32
C TRP A 29 0.11 18.90 7.89
N GLY A 30 0.33 19.18 6.60
CA GLY A 30 1.61 19.66 6.08
C GLY A 30 2.59 18.58 5.61
N GLY A 31 2.16 17.33 5.61
CA GLY A 31 3.03 16.19 5.26
C GLY A 31 2.87 15.70 3.82
N HIS A 32 3.07 16.55 2.83
CA HIS A 32 2.74 16.29 1.43
C HIS A 32 3.13 14.90 0.90
N VAL A 33 4.35 14.45 1.11
CA VAL A 33 4.83 13.14 0.61
C VAL A 33 4.67 12.00 1.64
N TRP A 34 4.49 12.33 2.92
CA TRP A 34 4.45 11.33 4.00
C TRP A 34 3.16 10.52 4.00
N GLY A 35 2.09 11.04 3.39
CA GLY A 35 0.87 10.27 3.15
C GLY A 35 1.10 9.06 2.27
N THR A 36 1.90 9.21 1.20
CA THR A 36 2.30 8.10 0.32
C THR A 36 3.14 7.07 1.07
N VAL A 37 4.10 7.51 1.90
CA VAL A 37 4.87 6.61 2.77
C VAL A 37 3.94 5.82 3.68
N LEU A 38 3.01 6.49 4.34
CA LEU A 38 2.09 5.87 5.30
C LEU A 38 1.22 4.79 4.64
N VAL A 39 0.57 5.09 3.52
CA VAL A 39 -0.30 4.10 2.85
C VAL A 39 0.51 2.91 2.35
N ASN A 40 1.72 3.13 1.85
CA ASN A 40 2.59 2.05 1.39
C ASN A 40 3.10 1.18 2.54
N LEU A 41 3.49 1.78 3.68
CA LEU A 41 3.91 1.03 4.88
C LEU A 41 2.75 0.22 5.47
N VAL A 42 1.61 0.85 5.70
CA VAL A 42 0.42 0.19 6.25
C VAL A 42 -0.07 -0.90 5.32
N GLY A 43 -0.14 -0.63 4.03
CA GLY A 43 -0.56 -1.61 3.02
C GLY A 43 0.41 -2.79 2.91
N SER A 44 1.72 -2.54 2.99
CA SER A 44 2.74 -3.59 2.97
C SER A 44 2.66 -4.49 4.20
N PHE A 45 2.46 -3.91 5.38
CA PHE A 45 2.21 -4.70 6.59
C PHE A 45 0.93 -5.52 6.46
N ALA A 46 -0.16 -4.89 6.02
CA ALA A 46 -1.46 -5.55 5.90
C ALA A 46 -1.43 -6.71 4.90
N ILE A 47 -0.77 -6.54 3.74
CA ILE A 47 -0.67 -7.64 2.76
C ILE A 47 0.13 -8.81 3.32
N GLY A 48 1.21 -8.56 4.04
CA GLY A 48 1.99 -9.60 4.72
C GLY A 48 1.15 -10.36 5.73
N ALA A 49 0.42 -9.65 6.59
CA ALA A 49 -0.45 -10.24 7.59
C ALA A 49 -1.60 -11.05 6.98
N VAL A 50 -2.28 -10.51 5.98
CA VAL A 50 -3.42 -11.17 5.31
C VAL A 50 -2.96 -12.46 4.62
N VAL A 51 -1.88 -12.41 3.86
CA VAL A 51 -1.37 -13.59 3.15
C VAL A 51 -0.93 -14.67 4.14
N ALA A 52 -0.22 -14.31 5.21
CA ALA A 52 0.25 -15.28 6.18
C ALA A 52 -0.89 -15.94 6.98
N SER A 53 -1.99 -15.20 7.23
CA SER A 53 -3.09 -15.73 8.04
C SER A 53 -4.14 -16.51 7.26
N ALA A 54 -4.29 -16.29 5.97
CA ALA A 54 -5.45 -16.75 5.21
C ALA A 54 -5.12 -17.54 3.94
N SER A 55 -3.85 -17.68 3.54
CA SER A 55 -3.46 -18.25 2.24
C SER A 55 -3.91 -19.72 2.05
N ASP A 56 -4.12 -20.46 3.12
CA ASP A 56 -4.47 -21.90 3.05
C ASP A 56 -5.98 -22.15 3.02
N THR A 57 -6.80 -21.11 2.89
CA THR A 57 -8.25 -21.26 2.86
C THR A 57 -8.82 -21.12 1.44
N SER A 58 -9.75 -21.99 1.06
CA SER A 58 -10.41 -21.93 -0.25
C SER A 58 -11.21 -20.64 -0.44
N TRP A 59 -11.82 -20.12 0.62
CA TRP A 59 -12.48 -18.82 0.60
C TRP A 59 -11.51 -17.69 0.23
N PHE A 60 -10.32 -17.71 0.81
CA PHE A 60 -9.32 -16.69 0.53
C PHE A 60 -8.88 -16.73 -0.92
N GLU A 61 -8.59 -17.90 -1.48
CA GLU A 61 -8.17 -18.00 -2.88
C GLU A 61 -9.28 -17.56 -3.86
N SER A 62 -10.53 -17.88 -3.57
CA SER A 62 -11.64 -17.59 -4.49
C SER A 62 -12.18 -16.15 -4.38
N PHE A 63 -12.16 -15.55 -3.18
CA PHE A 63 -12.72 -14.23 -2.94
C PHE A 63 -11.78 -13.29 -2.19
N GLY A 64 -11.18 -13.76 -1.10
CA GLY A 64 -10.34 -12.92 -0.24
C GLY A 64 -9.15 -12.32 -0.97
N ARG A 65 -8.41 -13.10 -1.74
CA ARG A 65 -7.27 -12.62 -2.51
C ARG A 65 -7.69 -11.60 -3.60
N PRO A 66 -8.67 -11.89 -4.46
CA PRO A 66 -9.13 -10.89 -5.42
C PRO A 66 -9.64 -9.61 -4.78
N PHE A 67 -10.44 -9.70 -3.74
CA PHE A 67 -11.04 -8.54 -3.10
C PHE A 67 -10.04 -7.75 -2.25
N LEU A 68 -9.38 -8.42 -1.28
CA LEU A 68 -8.50 -7.76 -0.32
C LEU A 68 -7.13 -7.44 -0.91
N VAL A 69 -6.44 -8.45 -1.47
CA VAL A 69 -5.04 -8.28 -1.88
C VAL A 69 -4.96 -7.50 -3.18
N VAL A 70 -5.64 -7.96 -4.23
CA VAL A 70 -5.58 -7.32 -5.55
C VAL A 70 -6.39 -6.02 -5.55
N GLY A 71 -7.62 -6.05 -5.04
CA GLY A 71 -8.52 -4.90 -5.01
C GLY A 71 -8.12 -3.87 -3.94
N VAL A 72 -8.44 -4.15 -2.69
CA VAL A 72 -8.27 -3.16 -1.60
C VAL A 72 -6.82 -2.74 -1.42
N LEU A 73 -5.93 -3.67 -1.12
CA LEU A 73 -4.54 -3.35 -0.82
C LEU A 73 -3.77 -2.93 -2.06
N GLY A 74 -4.07 -3.53 -3.22
CA GLY A 74 -3.47 -3.14 -4.49
C GLY A 74 -3.79 -1.70 -4.88
N ALA A 75 -5.00 -1.22 -4.63
CA ALA A 75 -5.40 0.16 -4.89
C ALA A 75 -5.07 1.14 -3.75
N PHE A 76 -4.96 0.64 -2.51
CA PHE A 76 -4.56 1.44 -1.35
C PHE A 76 -3.09 1.84 -1.41
N THR A 77 -2.20 0.94 -1.85
CA THR A 77 -0.78 1.20 -2.04
C THR A 77 -0.52 1.78 -3.43
N THR A 78 0.62 2.47 -3.60
CA THR A 78 0.93 3.10 -4.89
C THR A 78 2.42 3.27 -5.12
N PHE A 79 2.92 2.65 -6.18
CA PHE A 79 4.30 2.87 -6.62
C PHE A 79 4.41 4.11 -7.52
N SER A 80 3.39 4.40 -8.33
CA SER A 80 3.41 5.54 -9.27
C SER A 80 3.43 6.89 -8.55
N ALA A 81 2.63 7.06 -7.49
CA ALA A 81 2.67 8.28 -6.69
C ALA A 81 4.01 8.44 -5.96
N PHE A 82 4.55 7.35 -5.41
CA PHE A 82 5.89 7.31 -4.83
C PHE A 82 6.95 7.77 -5.83
N SER A 83 6.91 7.24 -7.05
CA SER A 83 7.86 7.61 -8.10
C SER A 83 7.77 9.09 -8.46
N LEU A 84 6.55 9.60 -8.63
CA LEU A 84 6.31 11.01 -8.94
C LEU A 84 6.80 11.93 -7.81
N ASP A 85 6.50 11.61 -6.57
CA ASP A 85 6.95 12.36 -5.40
C ASP A 85 8.49 12.41 -5.32
N ALA A 86 9.16 11.28 -5.56
CA ALA A 86 10.62 11.21 -5.54
C ALA A 86 11.25 12.10 -6.63
N VAL A 87 10.69 12.07 -7.84
CA VAL A 87 11.16 12.91 -8.95
C VAL A 87 10.93 14.39 -8.65
N HIS A 88 9.75 14.75 -8.14
CA HIS A 88 9.45 16.15 -7.76
C HIS A 88 10.39 16.67 -6.66
N LEU A 89 10.70 15.85 -5.66
CA LEU A 89 11.68 16.23 -4.62
C LEU A 89 13.06 16.47 -5.21
N TYR A 90 13.49 15.60 -6.11
CA TYR A 90 14.79 15.75 -6.78
C TYR A 90 14.83 17.01 -7.65
N ASP A 91 13.82 17.24 -8.48
CA ASP A 91 13.73 18.40 -9.38
C ASP A 91 13.63 19.72 -8.61
N ALA A 92 13.07 19.69 -7.40
CA ALA A 92 13.02 20.85 -6.50
C ALA A 92 14.37 21.13 -5.80
N GLY A 93 15.44 20.41 -6.14
CA GLY A 93 16.75 20.57 -5.52
C GLY A 93 16.87 19.92 -4.14
N ARG A 94 15.89 19.09 -3.75
CA ARG A 94 15.84 18.42 -2.44
C ARG A 94 16.35 16.98 -2.56
N SER A 95 17.55 16.81 -3.09
CA SER A 95 18.12 15.50 -3.39
C SER A 95 18.28 14.59 -2.16
N LEU A 96 18.68 15.14 -1.02
CA LEU A 96 18.80 14.37 0.23
C LEU A 96 17.44 13.92 0.75
N THR A 97 16.44 14.79 0.68
CA THR A 97 15.05 14.43 1.05
C THR A 97 14.50 13.36 0.11
N ALA A 98 14.77 13.48 -1.20
CA ALA A 98 14.38 12.46 -2.19
C ALA A 98 15.00 11.10 -1.86
N LEU A 99 16.31 11.06 -1.58
CA LEU A 99 17.01 9.84 -1.21
C LEU A 99 16.45 9.23 0.07
N THR A 100 16.24 10.03 1.11
CA THR A 100 15.65 9.59 2.38
C THR A 100 14.23 9.03 2.16
N TYR A 101 13.42 9.70 1.36
CA TYR A 101 12.08 9.28 0.99
C TYR A 101 12.08 7.91 0.27
N ILE A 102 12.98 7.73 -0.70
CA ILE A 102 13.13 6.47 -1.45
C ILE A 102 13.56 5.34 -0.52
N VAL A 103 14.62 5.54 0.25
CA VAL A 103 15.16 4.51 1.15
C VAL A 103 14.16 4.14 2.23
N THR A 104 13.52 5.12 2.86
CA THR A 104 12.49 4.88 3.89
C THR A 104 11.31 4.10 3.31
N THR A 105 10.84 4.46 2.12
CA THR A 105 9.71 3.77 1.50
C THR A 105 10.07 2.34 1.13
N VAL A 106 11.16 2.12 0.41
CA VAL A 106 11.53 0.78 -0.07
C VAL A 106 11.90 -0.14 1.09
N ALA A 107 12.85 0.26 1.92
CA ALA A 107 13.28 -0.55 3.07
C ALA A 107 12.13 -0.73 4.07
N GLY A 108 11.42 0.34 4.38
CA GLY A 108 10.29 0.32 5.31
C GLY A 108 9.16 -0.61 4.85
N CYS A 109 8.80 -0.59 3.58
CA CYS A 109 7.76 -1.46 3.03
C CYS A 109 8.17 -2.93 3.04
N LEU A 110 9.42 -3.24 2.69
CA LEU A 110 9.93 -4.61 2.76
C LEU A 110 9.90 -5.15 4.19
N LEU A 111 10.38 -4.34 5.14
CA LEU A 111 10.35 -4.68 6.56
C LEU A 111 8.92 -4.79 7.09
N ALA A 112 8.03 -3.89 6.70
CA ALA A 112 6.62 -3.91 7.09
C ALA A 112 5.91 -5.18 6.59
N ALA A 113 6.12 -5.57 5.34
CA ALA A 113 5.57 -6.82 4.80
C ALA A 113 6.08 -8.05 5.57
N LYS A 114 7.40 -8.10 5.84
CA LYS A 114 7.99 -9.17 6.63
C LYS A 114 7.44 -9.20 8.06
N ALA A 115 7.29 -8.04 8.68
CA ALA A 115 6.69 -7.93 10.01
C ALA A 115 5.24 -8.40 10.05
N GLY A 116 4.44 -8.00 9.05
CA GLY A 116 3.05 -8.47 8.91
C GLY A 116 2.95 -9.98 8.79
N MET A 117 3.80 -10.58 7.96
CA MET A 117 3.88 -12.04 7.83
C MET A 117 4.24 -12.71 9.15
N HIS A 118 5.22 -12.17 9.87
CA HIS A 118 5.69 -12.72 11.14
C HIS A 118 4.61 -12.65 12.24
N VAL A 119 3.96 -11.50 12.37
CA VAL A 119 2.93 -11.29 13.39
C VAL A 119 1.72 -12.18 13.17
N ALA A 120 1.28 -12.37 11.93
CA ALA A 120 0.09 -13.15 11.60
C ALA A 120 0.37 -14.63 11.39
N GLY A 121 1.56 -14.98 10.92
CA GLY A 121 1.96 -16.39 10.68
C GLY A 121 2.61 -17.04 11.88
N GLY A 122 2.89 -16.28 12.92
CA GLY A 122 3.35 -16.69 14.22
C GLY A 122 4.44 -17.44 14.39
#